data_ca1163f1856c3c07067f70c1b695fb8a
#
_entry.id   ca1163f1856c3c07067f70c1b695fb8a
#
_cell.length_a   1.000
_cell.length_b   1.000
_cell.length_c   1.000
_cell.angle_alpha   90.00
_cell.angle_beta   90.00
_cell.angle_gamma   90.00
#
_symmetry.space_group_name_H-M   'P 1'
#
loop_
_entity.id
_entity.type
_entity.pdbx_description
1 polymer ?
#
loop_
_entity_poly.entity_id
_entity_poly.type
_entity_poly.pdbx_seq_one_letter_code
_entity_poly.pdbx_strand_id
1 'polypeptide(L)'
;KTYTPSACLNVIRTAFLEERQLLFYPDIVPEDQLFTTLLYLQTRRTSCIQRSFFHRRIRKNSIMTCDFSLQNLKGYLTVAQEIVRFKQQTSEYEIRNTIDL
;
A
#
# COMPACT_ATOMS: atom_id res chain seq x y z
N LYS A 1 -14.31 7.35 5.68
CA LYS A 1 -13.85 6.75 4.41
C LYS A 1 -13.08 5.48 4.71
N THR A 2 -13.42 4.39 4.00
CA THR A 2 -12.73 3.12 4.17
C THR A 2 -11.46 3.12 3.32
N TYR A 3 -10.33 2.79 3.93
CA TYR A 3 -9.08 2.59 3.23
C TYR A 3 -9.12 1.30 2.41
N THR A 4 -8.76 1.40 1.14
CA THR A 4 -8.65 0.23 0.26
C THR A 4 -7.21 0.14 -0.26
N PRO A 5 -6.48 -0.93 0.08
CA PRO A 5 -5.09 -1.09 -0.34
C PRO A 5 -4.99 -1.55 -1.81
N SER A 6 -5.20 -0.62 -2.73
CA SER A 6 -5.12 -0.91 -4.15
C SER A 6 -4.43 0.24 -4.89
N ALA A 7 -3.29 -0.05 -5.49
CA ALA A 7 -2.52 0.93 -6.25
C ALA A 7 -3.31 1.45 -7.45
N CYS A 8 -4.13 0.59 -8.07
CA CYS A 8 -4.92 0.92 -9.26
C CYS A 8 -5.95 2.03 -9.03
N LEU A 9 -6.32 2.31 -7.78
CA LEU A 9 -7.31 3.32 -7.43
C LEU A 9 -6.68 4.71 -7.18
N ASN A 10 -5.41 4.86 -7.44
CA ASN A 10 -4.67 6.08 -7.13
C ASN A 10 -4.09 6.70 -8.39
N VAL A 11 -4.16 8.03 -8.47
CA VAL A 11 -3.43 8.84 -9.44
C VAL A 11 -2.38 9.60 -8.64
N ILE A 12 -1.12 9.39 -8.97
CA ILE A 12 0.00 9.86 -8.16
C ILE A 12 0.94 10.71 -9.03
N ARG A 13 1.38 11.84 -8.49
CA ARG A 13 2.36 12.68 -9.18
C ARG A 13 3.68 11.92 -9.29
N THR A 14 4.21 11.80 -10.49
CA THR A 14 5.46 11.06 -10.76
C THR A 14 6.63 11.59 -9.94
N ALA A 15 6.76 12.92 -9.83
CA ALA A 15 7.82 13.52 -9.03
C ALA A 15 7.78 13.08 -7.56
N PHE A 16 6.58 12.91 -6.99
CA PHE A 16 6.42 12.42 -5.63
C PHE A 16 6.95 10.99 -5.48
N LEU A 17 6.63 10.12 -6.44
CA LEU A 17 7.13 8.73 -6.43
C LEU A 17 8.67 8.69 -6.48
N GLU A 18 9.27 9.54 -7.30
CA GLU A 18 10.72 9.62 -7.44
C GLU A 18 11.39 10.19 -6.20
N GLU A 19 10.87 11.28 -5.66
CA GLU A 19 11.40 11.92 -4.45
C GLU A 19 11.37 11.00 -3.23
N ARG A 20 10.28 10.24 -3.09
CA ARG A 20 10.10 9.33 -1.95
C ARG A 20 10.61 7.93 -2.22
N GLN A 21 11.12 7.67 -3.43
CA GLN A 21 11.61 6.34 -3.85
C GLN A 21 10.58 5.24 -3.58
N LEU A 22 9.30 5.53 -3.91
CA LEU A 22 8.20 4.60 -3.72
C LEU A 22 8.17 3.58 -4.85
N LEU A 23 8.55 2.37 -4.53
CA LEU A 23 8.55 1.22 -5.45
C LEU A 23 7.76 0.08 -4.83
N PHE A 24 7.26 -0.81 -5.68
CA PHE A 24 6.66 -2.04 -5.20
C PHE A 24 7.74 -2.97 -4.64
N TYR A 25 7.44 -3.58 -3.52
CA TYR A 25 8.33 -4.59 -2.94
C TYR A 25 8.26 -5.86 -3.78
N PRO A 26 9.40 -6.45 -4.20
CA PRO A 26 9.38 -7.61 -5.07
C PRO A 26 8.93 -8.88 -4.33
N ASP A 27 8.32 -9.77 -5.08
CA ASP A 27 8.05 -11.15 -4.69
C ASP A 27 7.18 -11.33 -3.44
N ILE A 28 6.30 -10.35 -3.14
CA ILE A 28 5.31 -10.51 -2.06
C ILE A 28 3.89 -10.37 -2.60
N VAL A 29 2.96 -11.02 -1.93
CA VAL A 29 1.52 -10.82 -2.07
C VAL A 29 1.01 -10.58 -0.65
N PRO A 30 0.41 -9.45 -0.34
CA PRO A 30 -0.06 -8.39 -1.22
C PRO A 30 0.92 -7.22 -1.35
N GLU A 31 1.44 -6.99 -2.53
CA GLU A 31 2.37 -5.89 -2.82
C GLU A 31 1.71 -4.51 -2.68
N ASP A 32 0.43 -4.43 -3.04
CA ASP A 32 -0.34 -3.18 -2.96
C ASP A 32 -0.49 -2.68 -1.52
N GLN A 33 -0.58 -3.58 -0.56
CA GLN A 33 -0.78 -3.24 0.85
C GLN A 33 0.38 -2.38 1.37
N LEU A 34 1.60 -2.79 1.09
CA LEU A 34 2.79 -2.04 1.53
C LEU A 34 2.92 -0.73 0.76
N PHE A 35 2.80 -0.78 -0.56
CA PHE A 35 2.94 0.39 -1.42
C PHE A 35 1.95 1.50 -1.04
N THR A 36 0.67 1.17 -0.93
CA THR A 36 -0.36 2.17 -0.60
C THR A 36 -0.25 2.68 0.83
N THR A 37 0.15 1.83 1.77
CA THR A 37 0.39 2.27 3.15
C THR A 37 1.51 3.31 3.19
N LEU A 38 2.66 3.04 2.58
CA LEU A 38 3.77 3.97 2.53
C LEU A 38 3.43 5.24 1.74
N LEU A 39 2.63 5.12 0.69
CA LEU A 39 2.12 6.26 -0.06
C LEU A 39 1.34 7.21 0.84
N TYR A 40 0.33 6.70 1.54
CA TYR A 40 -0.55 7.53 2.38
C TYR A 40 0.15 8.09 3.60
N LEU A 41 1.09 7.37 4.18
CA LEU A 41 1.87 7.87 5.33
C LEU A 41 2.74 9.07 4.96
N GLN A 42 3.17 9.17 3.71
CA GLN A 42 4.07 10.24 3.25
C GLN A 42 3.36 11.37 2.52
N THR A 43 2.10 11.17 2.14
CA THR A 43 1.34 12.15 1.36
C THR A 43 0.76 13.23 2.27
N ARG A 44 0.98 14.49 1.90
CA ARG A 44 0.46 15.64 2.64
C ARG A 44 -0.87 16.17 2.10
N ARG A 45 -1.12 15.97 0.81
CA ARG A 45 -2.30 16.51 0.13
C ARG A 45 -2.94 15.44 -0.72
N THR A 46 -4.18 15.11 -0.38
CA THR A 46 -4.98 14.14 -1.15
C THR A 46 -6.35 14.70 -1.45
N SER A 47 -6.90 14.28 -2.57
CA SER A 47 -8.32 14.47 -2.85
C SER A 47 -8.92 13.15 -3.32
N CYS A 48 -10.24 13.04 -3.24
CA CYS A 48 -10.94 11.83 -3.56
C CYS A 48 -12.10 12.14 -4.50
N ILE A 49 -12.21 11.37 -5.58
CA ILE A 49 -13.33 11.44 -6.51
C ILE A 49 -14.25 10.27 -6.20
N GLN A 50 -15.49 10.58 -5.78
CA GLN A 50 -16.48 9.56 -5.40
C GLN A 50 -17.29 9.12 -6.63
N ARG A 51 -16.60 8.56 -7.61
CA ARG A 51 -17.20 7.99 -8.82
C ARG A 51 -16.48 6.70 -9.18
N SER A 52 -17.19 5.81 -9.85
CA SER A 52 -16.62 4.54 -10.32
C SER A 52 -15.96 4.75 -11.67
N PHE A 53 -14.62 4.75 -11.67
CA PHE A 53 -13.80 4.87 -12.89
C PHE A 53 -13.06 3.59 -13.23
N PHE A 54 -12.96 2.67 -12.28
CA PHE A 54 -12.17 1.46 -12.43
C PHE A 54 -13.07 0.23 -12.43
N HIS A 55 -12.94 -0.60 -13.47
CA HIS A 55 -13.67 -1.84 -13.63
C HIS A 55 -12.78 -3.02 -13.29
N ARG A 56 -13.13 -3.78 -12.26
CA ARG A 56 -12.40 -4.97 -11.86
C ARG A 56 -13.15 -6.23 -12.31
N ARG A 57 -12.45 -7.06 -13.07
CA ARG A 57 -12.99 -8.37 -13.47
C ARG A 57 -12.71 -9.40 -12.39
N ILE A 58 -13.75 -10.12 -12.00
CA ILE A 58 -13.63 -11.26 -11.07
C ILE A 58 -13.58 -12.54 -11.91
N ARG A 59 -12.57 -13.36 -11.70
CA ARG A 59 -12.41 -14.64 -12.41
C ARG A 59 -11.89 -15.71 -11.47
N LYS A 60 -12.17 -16.98 -11.81
CA LYS A 60 -11.66 -18.13 -11.07
C LYS A 60 -10.13 -18.25 -11.26
N ASN A 61 -9.46 -18.85 -10.28
CA ASN A 61 -8.01 -19.14 -10.30
C ASN A 61 -7.12 -17.91 -10.50
N SER A 62 -7.58 -16.74 -10.05
CA SER A 62 -6.75 -15.53 -9.99
C SER A 62 -6.16 -15.37 -8.60
N ILE A 63 -5.18 -14.48 -8.46
CA ILE A 63 -4.59 -14.14 -7.16
C ILE A 63 -5.67 -13.69 -6.16
N MET A 64 -6.69 -12.97 -6.64
CA MET A 64 -7.76 -12.43 -5.80
C MET A 64 -8.77 -13.50 -5.34
N THR A 65 -8.89 -14.62 -6.04
CA THR A 65 -9.88 -15.67 -5.77
C THR A 65 -9.29 -16.99 -5.32
N CYS A 66 -7.96 -17.12 -5.27
CA CYS A 66 -7.30 -18.32 -4.78
C CYS A 66 -7.34 -18.38 -3.25
N ASP A 67 -7.17 -19.59 -2.70
CA ASP A 67 -7.12 -19.80 -1.26
C ASP A 67 -5.90 -19.12 -0.61
N PHE A 68 -6.06 -18.73 0.65
CA PHE A 68 -4.97 -18.17 1.45
C PHE A 68 -3.86 -19.23 1.62
N SER A 69 -2.62 -18.84 1.35
CA SER A 69 -1.48 -19.73 1.40
C SER A 69 -0.41 -19.26 2.39
N LEU A 70 0.57 -20.11 2.66
CA LEU A 70 1.74 -19.75 3.46
C LEU A 70 2.51 -18.57 2.85
N GLN A 71 2.55 -18.49 1.53
CA GLN A 71 3.18 -17.37 0.82
C GLN A 71 2.48 -16.05 1.12
N ASN A 72 1.15 -16.06 1.21
CA ASN A 72 0.37 -14.88 1.62
C ASN A 72 0.73 -14.45 3.04
N LEU A 73 0.84 -15.40 3.95
CA LEU A 73 1.26 -15.12 5.34
C LEU A 73 2.64 -14.48 5.38
N LYS A 74 3.60 -15.03 4.64
CA LYS A 74 4.94 -14.45 4.53
C LYS A 74 4.90 -13.02 3.97
N GLY A 75 4.05 -12.79 2.98
CA GLY A 75 3.84 -11.45 2.41
C GLY A 75 3.34 -10.45 3.44
N TYR A 76 2.33 -10.80 4.22
CA TYR A 76 1.80 -9.94 5.28
C TYR A 76 2.84 -9.67 6.38
N LEU A 77 3.63 -10.67 6.75
CA LEU A 77 4.72 -10.48 7.71
C LEU A 77 5.78 -9.51 7.17
N THR A 78 6.12 -9.64 5.88
CA THR A 78 7.05 -8.71 5.22
C THR A 78 6.50 -7.29 5.22
N VAL A 79 5.22 -7.11 4.91
CA VAL A 79 4.55 -5.80 4.96
C VAL A 79 4.68 -5.20 6.36
N ALA A 80 4.38 -5.97 7.40
CA ALA A 80 4.48 -5.50 8.78
C ALA A 80 5.92 -5.10 9.13
N GLN A 81 6.91 -5.90 8.75
CA GLN A 81 8.32 -5.62 8.99
C GLN A 81 8.77 -4.33 8.30
N GLU A 82 8.38 -4.12 7.05
CA GLU A 82 8.75 -2.94 6.30
C GLU A 82 8.09 -1.67 6.85
N ILE A 83 6.86 -1.75 7.34
CA ILE A 83 6.18 -0.62 7.99
C ILE A 83 6.90 -0.26 9.30
N VAL A 84 7.29 -1.26 10.10
CA VAL A 84 8.07 -1.03 11.32
C VAL A 84 9.42 -0.40 10.99
N ARG A 85 10.10 -0.89 9.97
CA ARG A 85 11.37 -0.31 9.50
C ARG A 85 11.20 1.15 9.10
N PHE A 86 10.17 1.45 8.33
CA PHE A 86 9.84 2.83 7.93
C PHE A 86 9.62 3.73 9.15
N LYS A 87 8.85 3.26 10.13
CA LYS A 87 8.64 3.98 11.39
C LYS A 87 9.96 4.30 12.10
N GLN A 88 10.87 3.32 12.17
CA GLN A 88 12.17 3.51 12.82
C GLN A 88 13.06 4.50 12.09
N GLN A 89 12.94 4.58 10.77
CA GLN A 89 13.76 5.46 9.93
C GLN A 89 13.21 6.87 9.77
N THR A 90 11.94 7.10 10.12
CA THR A 90 11.33 8.41 9.98
C THR A 90 11.51 9.26 11.24
N SER A 91 11.80 10.55 11.04
CA SER A 91 11.87 11.55 12.11
C SER A 91 10.58 12.36 12.21
N GLU A 92 9.63 12.19 11.29
CA GLU A 92 8.39 12.94 11.27
C GLU A 92 7.43 12.41 12.34
N TYR A 93 7.14 13.26 13.31
CA TYR A 93 6.35 12.92 14.49
C TYR A 93 4.93 12.41 14.14
N GLU A 94 4.28 13.09 13.21
CA GLU A 94 2.92 12.72 12.78
C GLU A 94 2.86 11.32 12.16
N ILE A 95 3.82 11.00 11.30
CA ILE A 95 3.91 9.70 10.65
C ILE A 95 4.16 8.61 11.69
N ARG A 96 5.07 8.85 12.62
CA ARG A 96 5.40 7.89 13.68
C ARG A 96 4.19 7.59 14.55
N ASN A 97 3.45 8.61 14.95
CA ASN A 97 2.23 8.44 15.76
C ASN A 97 1.14 7.69 15.01
N THR A 98 0.99 7.91 13.71
CA THR A 98 0.03 7.18 12.88
C THR A 98 0.33 5.68 12.85
N ILE A 99 1.62 5.32 12.82
CA ILE A 99 2.03 3.91 12.83
C ILE A 99 1.82 3.25 14.20
N ASP A 100 1.90 4.02 15.28
CA ASP A 100 1.69 3.52 16.64
C ASP A 100 0.23 3.21 16.97
N LEU A 101 -0.70 3.64 16.13
CA LEU A 101 -2.10 3.28 16.27
C LEU A 101 -2.32 1.81 15.90
#